data_9e6b1a4fb3201593eb064c624c117b73
#
_entry.id   9e6b1a4fb3201593eb064c624c117b73
#
_cell.length_a   1.000
_cell.length_b   1.000
_cell.length_c   1.000
_cell.angle_alpha   90.00
_cell.angle_beta   90.00
_cell.angle_gamma   90.00
#
_symmetry.space_group_name_H-M   'P 1'
#
loop_
_entity.id
_entity.type
_entity.pdbx_description
1 polymer ?
#
loop_
_entity_poly.entity_id
_entity_poly.type
_entity_poly.pdbx_seq_one_letter_code
_entity_poly.pdbx_strand_id
1 'polypeptide(L)'
;GGQDKCSQAKINILGGHSIKDDVPKYGLAVTGIIKTNNILRNNTPKENDSILLTKPLGTGIITTAIKKDLCNKATLDNAINLMTTLNIDISSISNKINACTDVTGYGLLGHLNEMCNNNLNARINYNLIPFIDNTETLAKNNIIPGGSKNNLNYYKSSIEFDSSIKKYQKFMLADAQTSGGLLLSVSNKYINEVVTFLNNQNKYETVIIGKFTSNQDKNIFVTNE
;
A
#
# COMPACT_ATOMS: atom_id res chain seq x y z
N GLY A 1 20.52 -7.06 -8.96
CA GLY A 1 19.26 -6.80 -8.20
C GLY A 1 19.41 -5.58 -7.31
N GLY A 2 20.00 -5.72 -6.10
CA GLY A 2 20.08 -4.60 -5.14
C GLY A 2 20.82 -3.38 -5.68
N GLN A 3 21.98 -3.58 -6.31
CA GLN A 3 22.74 -2.49 -6.93
C GLN A 3 21.94 -1.77 -8.02
N ASP A 4 21.19 -2.51 -8.85
CA ASP A 4 20.40 -1.90 -9.92
C ASP A 4 19.29 -1.01 -9.33
N LYS A 5 18.67 -1.45 -8.23
CA LYS A 5 17.64 -0.66 -7.53
C LYS A 5 18.24 0.58 -6.85
N CYS A 6 19.38 0.46 -6.21
CA CYS A 6 20.08 1.60 -5.66
C CYS A 6 20.46 2.63 -6.75
N SER A 7 20.96 2.15 -7.90
CA SER A 7 21.27 3.02 -9.05
C SER A 7 20.01 3.72 -9.60
N GLN A 8 18.88 2.99 -9.72
CA GLN A 8 17.59 3.60 -10.11
C GLN A 8 17.12 4.66 -9.11
N ALA A 9 17.34 4.42 -7.81
CA ALA A 9 17.03 5.38 -6.74
C ALA A 9 18.07 6.50 -6.63
N LYS A 10 19.14 6.49 -7.44
CA LYS A 10 20.26 7.46 -7.40
C LYS A 10 20.97 7.50 -6.05
N ILE A 11 21.07 6.36 -5.37
CA ILE A 11 21.80 6.18 -4.11
C ILE A 11 22.94 5.19 -4.29
N ASN A 12 24.00 5.34 -3.49
CA ASN A 12 25.17 4.48 -3.53
C ASN A 12 25.12 3.43 -2.41
N ILE A 13 25.62 2.23 -2.70
CA ILE A 13 25.96 1.24 -1.68
C ILE A 13 27.35 1.61 -1.15
N LEU A 14 27.43 2.03 0.11
CA LEU A 14 28.67 2.51 0.72
C LEU A 14 29.47 1.39 1.38
N GLY A 15 28.84 0.26 1.68
CA GLY A 15 29.45 -0.87 2.33
C GLY A 15 28.45 -1.93 2.69
N GLY A 16 28.89 -2.96 3.35
CA GLY A 16 28.02 -4.05 3.79
C GLY A 16 28.82 -5.12 4.53
N HIS A 17 28.10 -6.11 5.03
CA HIS A 17 28.63 -7.23 5.76
C HIS A 17 28.04 -8.54 5.23
N SER A 18 28.84 -9.59 5.22
CA SER A 18 28.38 -10.94 4.87
C SER A 18 28.38 -11.82 6.10
N ILE A 19 27.35 -12.63 6.25
CA ILE A 19 27.23 -13.63 7.32
C ILE A 19 27.11 -15.02 6.72
N LYS A 20 27.58 -16.03 7.45
CA LYS A 20 27.34 -17.44 7.12
C LYS A 20 25.97 -17.83 7.69
N ASP A 21 25.06 -18.31 6.85
CA ASP A 21 23.71 -18.74 7.22
C ASP A 21 23.28 -19.87 6.30
N ASP A 22 22.43 -20.76 6.79
CA ASP A 22 21.91 -21.91 6.02
C ASP A 22 20.87 -21.47 4.97
N VAL A 23 20.28 -20.29 5.14
CA VAL A 23 19.31 -19.70 4.22
C VAL A 23 19.85 -18.41 3.66
N PRO A 24 19.90 -18.22 2.31
CA PRO A 24 20.31 -16.97 1.71
C PRO A 24 19.45 -15.80 2.21
N LYS A 25 20.11 -14.78 2.75
CA LYS A 25 19.48 -13.55 3.24
C LYS A 25 20.13 -12.35 2.55
N TYR A 26 19.30 -11.38 2.16
CA TYR A 26 19.75 -10.11 1.62
C TYR A 26 18.86 -8.99 2.16
N GLY A 27 19.45 -7.89 2.55
CA GLY A 27 18.76 -6.70 3.00
C GLY A 27 19.61 -5.46 2.86
N LEU A 28 19.00 -4.31 2.93
CA LEU A 28 19.66 -3.01 2.88
C LEU A 28 19.32 -2.21 4.15
N ALA A 29 20.33 -1.64 4.79
CA ALA A 29 20.14 -0.59 5.79
C ALA A 29 20.28 0.76 5.07
N VAL A 30 19.22 1.55 5.04
CA VAL A 30 19.19 2.83 4.34
C VAL A 30 19.22 3.96 5.35
N THR A 31 20.21 4.86 5.20
CA THR A 31 20.31 6.08 6.02
C THR A 31 20.12 7.30 5.14
N GLY A 32 19.26 8.21 5.57
CA GLY A 32 18.98 9.46 4.87
C GLY A 32 18.92 10.65 5.82
N ILE A 33 19.01 11.85 5.27
CA ILE A 33 18.87 13.12 5.99
C ILE A 33 17.70 13.89 5.39
N ILE A 34 16.80 14.39 6.25
CA ILE A 34 15.67 15.19 5.84
C ILE A 34 15.57 16.44 6.72
N LYS A 35 15.15 17.58 6.12
CA LYS A 35 14.80 18.76 6.90
C LYS A 35 13.54 18.49 7.71
N THR A 36 13.52 18.91 8.98
CA THR A 36 12.40 18.63 9.90
C THR A 36 11.04 19.05 9.33
N ASN A 37 10.97 20.17 8.63
CA ASN A 37 9.74 20.68 8.03
C ASN A 37 9.24 19.87 6.82
N ASN A 38 10.06 18.97 6.27
CA ASN A 38 9.72 18.15 5.11
C ASN A 38 9.35 16.71 5.50
N ILE A 39 9.38 16.40 6.79
CA ILE A 39 9.04 15.05 7.28
C ILE A 39 7.55 14.81 7.05
N LEU A 40 7.25 13.79 6.24
CA LEU A 40 5.90 13.25 6.12
C LEU A 40 5.72 12.13 7.15
N ARG A 41 4.73 12.29 8.01
CA ARG A 41 4.37 11.29 9.02
C ARG A 41 3.18 10.47 8.53
N ASN A 42 3.02 9.26 9.04
CA ASN A 42 1.87 8.42 8.71
C ASN A 42 0.60 8.75 9.52
N ASN A 43 0.71 9.53 10.60
CA ASN A 43 -0.36 9.77 11.56
C ASN A 43 -0.82 11.24 11.62
N THR A 44 -0.65 11.99 10.54
CA THR A 44 -1.00 13.41 10.43
C THR A 44 -2.02 13.73 9.32
N PRO A 45 -2.93 12.81 8.93
CA PRO A 45 -3.99 13.15 7.99
C PRO A 45 -4.90 14.22 8.61
N LYS A 46 -5.64 14.91 7.75
CA LYS A 46 -6.62 15.92 8.17
C LYS A 46 -8.03 15.51 7.73
N GLU A 47 -9.02 16.01 8.45
CA GLU A 47 -10.41 15.82 8.08
C GLU A 47 -10.67 16.36 6.66
N ASN A 48 -11.44 15.63 5.88
CA ASN A 48 -11.77 15.89 4.48
C ASN A 48 -10.59 15.73 3.49
N ASP A 49 -9.42 15.24 3.93
CA ASP A 49 -8.37 14.85 2.99
C ASP A 49 -8.81 13.66 2.15
N SER A 50 -8.45 13.66 0.89
CA SER A 50 -8.56 12.50 0.01
C SER A 50 -7.47 11.47 0.32
N ILE A 51 -7.83 10.19 0.22
CA ILE A 51 -6.94 9.05 0.38
C ILE A 51 -6.52 8.57 -1.02
N LEU A 52 -5.22 8.63 -1.33
CA LEU A 52 -4.67 8.20 -2.61
C LEU A 52 -3.86 6.92 -2.43
N LEU A 53 -3.96 6.02 -3.42
CA LEU A 53 -3.15 4.82 -3.53
C LEU A 53 -2.40 4.83 -4.87
N THR A 54 -1.07 4.61 -4.85
CA THR A 54 -0.20 4.79 -6.02
C THR A 54 0.17 3.51 -6.76
N LYS A 55 -0.17 2.34 -6.24
CA LYS A 55 0.00 1.04 -6.90
C LYS A 55 -1.16 0.12 -6.59
N PRO A 56 -1.51 -0.82 -7.50
CA PRO A 56 -2.52 -1.84 -7.22
C PRO A 56 -2.07 -2.80 -6.10
N LEU A 57 -3.06 -3.45 -5.47
CA LEU A 57 -2.88 -4.44 -4.40
C LEU A 57 -2.93 -5.87 -4.96
N GLY A 58 -2.54 -6.87 -4.14
CA GLY A 58 -2.72 -8.29 -4.45
C GLY A 58 -1.43 -9.11 -4.48
N THR A 59 -0.27 -8.52 -4.16
CA THR A 59 1.02 -9.23 -4.24
C THR A 59 1.09 -10.45 -3.32
N GLY A 60 0.48 -10.40 -2.13
CA GLY A 60 0.47 -11.52 -1.19
C GLY A 60 -0.35 -12.71 -1.70
N ILE A 61 -1.54 -12.44 -2.24
CA ILE A 61 -2.42 -13.46 -2.85
C ILE A 61 -1.71 -14.10 -4.04
N ILE A 62 -1.14 -13.28 -4.94
CA ILE A 62 -0.47 -13.79 -6.15
C ILE A 62 0.78 -14.60 -5.79
N THR A 63 1.63 -14.12 -4.88
CA THR A 63 2.81 -14.88 -4.47
C THR A 63 2.45 -16.20 -3.77
N THR A 64 1.31 -16.25 -3.08
CA THR A 64 0.77 -17.51 -2.53
C THR A 64 0.31 -18.45 -3.64
N ALA A 65 -0.32 -17.92 -4.71
CA ALA A 65 -0.72 -18.72 -5.88
C ALA A 65 0.51 -19.27 -6.62
N ILE A 66 1.57 -18.45 -6.78
CA ILE A 66 2.85 -18.86 -7.39
C ILE A 66 3.44 -20.07 -6.64
N LYS A 67 3.50 -20.04 -5.32
CA LYS A 67 4.00 -21.15 -4.48
C LYS A 67 3.20 -22.44 -4.61
N LYS A 68 1.99 -22.37 -5.17
CA LYS A 68 1.08 -23.51 -5.37
C LYS A 68 0.94 -23.89 -6.85
N ASP A 69 1.73 -23.30 -7.73
CA ASP A 69 1.66 -23.50 -9.19
C ASP A 69 0.27 -23.17 -9.78
N LEU A 70 -0.43 -22.19 -9.19
CA LEU A 70 -1.77 -21.75 -9.59
C LEU A 70 -1.77 -20.38 -10.30
N CYS A 71 -0.60 -19.90 -10.69
CA CYS A 71 -0.44 -18.59 -11.31
C CYS A 71 0.03 -18.72 -12.76
N ASN A 72 -0.65 -18.07 -13.70
CA ASN A 72 -0.16 -17.99 -15.05
C ASN A 72 1.01 -17.02 -15.18
N LYS A 73 1.78 -17.15 -16.29
CA LYS A 73 2.99 -16.35 -16.51
C LYS A 73 2.72 -14.84 -16.54
N ALA A 74 1.64 -14.41 -17.16
CA ALA A 74 1.31 -12.98 -17.28
C ALA A 74 1.05 -12.36 -15.89
N THR A 75 0.30 -13.04 -15.01
CA THR A 75 0.05 -12.59 -13.63
C THR A 75 1.34 -12.58 -12.81
N LEU A 76 2.21 -13.59 -12.98
CA LEU A 76 3.52 -13.64 -12.36
C LEU A 76 4.38 -12.43 -12.77
N ASP A 77 4.49 -12.17 -14.08
CA ASP A 77 5.30 -11.08 -14.62
C ASP A 77 4.76 -9.71 -14.14
N ASN A 78 3.44 -9.52 -14.08
CA ASN A 78 2.81 -8.31 -13.53
C ASN A 78 3.15 -8.11 -12.05
N ALA A 79 3.08 -9.15 -11.24
CA ALA A 79 3.43 -9.06 -9.82
C ALA A 79 4.92 -8.76 -9.62
N ILE A 80 5.83 -9.39 -10.37
CA ILE A 80 7.26 -9.10 -10.33
C ILE A 80 7.52 -7.64 -10.73
N ASN A 81 6.91 -7.18 -11.83
CA ASN A 81 7.04 -5.80 -12.29
C ASN A 81 6.58 -4.80 -11.24
N LEU A 82 5.46 -5.07 -10.55
CA LEU A 82 4.97 -4.21 -9.48
C LEU A 82 5.93 -4.18 -8.29
N MET A 83 6.35 -5.33 -7.78
CA MET A 83 7.25 -5.43 -6.64
C MET A 83 8.63 -4.83 -6.92
N THR A 84 9.10 -4.87 -8.17
CA THR A 84 10.39 -4.30 -8.56
C THR A 84 10.33 -2.83 -8.98
N THR A 85 9.14 -2.25 -9.14
CA THR A 85 8.98 -0.81 -9.42
C THR A 85 9.18 0.00 -8.14
N LEU A 86 10.13 0.94 -8.13
CA LEU A 86 10.34 1.87 -7.02
C LEU A 86 9.10 2.76 -6.85
N ASN A 87 8.84 3.18 -5.61
CA ASN A 87 7.89 4.25 -5.35
C ASN A 87 8.47 5.59 -5.82
N ILE A 88 7.58 6.51 -6.17
CA ILE A 88 7.96 7.83 -6.72
C ILE A 88 8.58 8.68 -5.61
N ASP A 89 9.58 9.47 -5.98
CA ASP A 89 10.07 10.57 -5.14
C ASP A 89 9.03 11.70 -5.08
N ILE A 90 8.44 11.88 -3.91
CA ILE A 90 7.42 12.90 -3.63
C ILE A 90 7.99 14.13 -2.88
N SER A 91 9.31 14.23 -2.78
CA SER A 91 9.97 15.30 -2.00
C SER A 91 9.59 16.70 -2.48
N SER A 92 9.47 16.88 -3.80
CA SER A 92 9.13 18.18 -4.41
C SER A 92 7.68 18.64 -4.16
N ILE A 93 6.78 17.72 -3.80
CA ILE A 93 5.38 17.99 -3.49
C ILE A 93 5.00 17.71 -2.04
N SER A 94 5.99 17.43 -1.18
CA SER A 94 5.77 17.05 0.22
C SER A 94 4.93 18.08 1.00
N ASN A 95 5.06 19.36 0.68
CA ASN A 95 4.28 20.43 1.30
C ASN A 95 2.77 20.42 0.95
N LYS A 96 2.34 19.58 0.02
CA LYS A 96 0.93 19.39 -0.40
C LYS A 96 0.32 18.11 0.14
N ILE A 97 1.11 17.27 0.83
CA ILE A 97 0.74 15.99 1.41
C ILE A 97 0.72 16.14 2.92
N ASN A 98 -0.40 15.78 3.55
CA ASN A 98 -0.55 15.88 4.99
C ASN A 98 -0.03 14.65 5.74
N ALA A 99 -0.17 13.45 5.15
CA ALA A 99 0.37 12.21 5.71
C ALA A 99 0.76 11.23 4.60
N CYS A 100 1.73 10.37 4.87
CA CYS A 100 2.24 9.38 3.93
C CYS A 100 2.71 8.12 4.66
N THR A 101 2.38 6.96 4.10
CA THR A 101 3.00 5.67 4.40
C THR A 101 3.11 4.85 3.12
N ASP A 102 3.88 3.77 3.12
CA ASP A 102 3.80 2.73 2.09
C ASP A 102 2.91 1.57 2.57
N VAL A 103 2.32 0.84 1.63
CA VAL A 103 1.48 -0.32 1.95
C VAL A 103 2.32 -1.58 1.89
N THR A 104 2.54 -2.21 3.05
CA THR A 104 3.39 -3.39 3.18
C THR A 104 2.70 -4.54 3.93
N GLY A 105 3.36 -5.16 4.88
CA GLY A 105 2.94 -6.41 5.52
C GLY A 105 1.59 -6.41 6.22
N TYR A 106 1.12 -5.26 6.69
CA TYR A 106 -0.20 -5.14 7.33
C TYR A 106 -1.35 -4.89 6.35
N GLY A 107 -1.06 -4.80 5.05
CA GLY A 107 -2.05 -4.54 4.01
C GLY A 107 -2.65 -3.13 4.09
N LEU A 108 -3.56 -2.82 3.16
CA LEU A 108 -4.20 -1.51 3.13
C LEU A 108 -4.90 -1.17 4.45
N LEU A 109 -5.64 -2.12 5.02
CA LEU A 109 -6.44 -1.87 6.23
C LEU A 109 -5.56 -1.56 7.45
N GLY A 110 -4.42 -2.25 7.60
CA GLY A 110 -3.51 -1.99 8.72
C GLY A 110 -2.88 -0.60 8.64
N HIS A 111 -2.40 -0.21 7.47
CA HIS A 111 -1.77 1.10 7.27
C HIS A 111 -2.79 2.25 7.34
N LEU A 112 -4.02 2.07 6.85
CA LEU A 112 -5.10 3.04 7.07
C LEU A 112 -5.44 3.18 8.55
N ASN A 113 -5.48 2.08 9.30
CA ASN A 113 -5.75 2.12 10.74
C ASN A 113 -4.67 2.90 11.50
N GLU A 114 -3.40 2.76 11.12
CA GLU A 114 -2.31 3.57 11.66
C GLU A 114 -2.48 5.05 11.32
N MET A 115 -2.88 5.37 10.08
CA MET A 115 -3.10 6.75 9.66
C MET A 115 -4.25 7.41 10.43
N CYS A 116 -5.33 6.70 10.73
CA CYS A 116 -6.46 7.23 11.51
C CYS A 116 -6.06 7.62 12.94
N ASN A 117 -5.13 6.87 13.57
CA ASN A 117 -4.58 7.14 14.91
C ASN A 117 -5.66 7.51 15.96
N ASN A 118 -6.84 6.89 15.91
CA ASN A 118 -8.01 7.11 16.76
C ASN A 118 -8.58 8.56 16.76
N ASN A 119 -8.12 9.41 15.85
CA ASN A 119 -8.57 10.81 15.77
C ASN A 119 -9.48 11.08 14.57
N LEU A 120 -9.36 10.25 13.54
CA LEU A 120 -10.13 10.34 12.30
C LEU A 120 -10.60 8.95 11.87
N ASN A 121 -11.53 8.93 10.92
CA ASN A 121 -11.95 7.72 10.24
C ASN A 121 -11.53 7.79 8.77
N ALA A 122 -11.21 6.65 8.19
CA ALA A 122 -11.05 6.48 6.75
C ALA A 122 -12.34 5.85 6.17
N ARG A 123 -12.97 6.53 5.22
CA ARG A 123 -14.05 5.96 4.40
C ARG A 123 -13.50 5.63 3.03
N ILE A 124 -13.49 4.34 2.67
CA ILE A 124 -12.94 3.86 1.39
C ILE A 124 -14.02 3.13 0.59
N ASN A 125 -13.96 3.30 -0.73
CA ASN A 125 -14.81 2.59 -1.67
C ASN A 125 -14.02 1.42 -2.28
N TYR A 126 -14.49 0.18 -2.05
CA TYR A 126 -13.86 -1.01 -2.57
C TYR A 126 -13.73 -1.00 -4.10
N ASN A 127 -14.74 -0.50 -4.81
CA ASN A 127 -14.75 -0.48 -6.27
C ASN A 127 -13.71 0.46 -6.90
N LEU A 128 -13.17 1.40 -6.12
CA LEU A 128 -12.11 2.30 -6.57
C LEU A 128 -10.69 1.75 -6.31
N ILE A 129 -10.58 0.66 -5.57
CA ILE A 129 -9.26 0.11 -5.21
C ILE A 129 -8.74 -0.77 -6.35
N PRO A 130 -7.58 -0.44 -6.95
CA PRO A 130 -7.02 -1.24 -8.02
C PRO A 130 -6.37 -2.51 -7.46
N PHE A 131 -6.57 -3.62 -8.16
CA PHE A 131 -5.92 -4.90 -7.88
C PHE A 131 -5.16 -5.39 -9.11
N ILE A 132 -4.11 -6.16 -8.90
CA ILE A 132 -3.41 -6.87 -9.96
C ILE A 132 -4.38 -7.89 -10.59
N ASP A 133 -4.34 -8.04 -11.91
CA ASP A 133 -5.16 -9.01 -12.64
C ASP A 133 -5.12 -10.40 -11.99
N ASN A 134 -6.25 -11.08 -12.02
CA ASN A 134 -6.49 -12.39 -11.39
C ASN A 134 -6.50 -12.42 -9.85
N THR A 135 -6.15 -11.34 -9.13
CA THR A 135 -6.19 -11.32 -7.66
C THR A 135 -7.57 -11.71 -7.13
N GLU A 136 -8.64 -11.14 -7.70
CA GLU A 136 -10.01 -11.44 -7.27
C GLU A 136 -10.39 -12.91 -7.53
N THR A 137 -10.04 -13.45 -8.69
CA THR A 137 -10.30 -14.86 -9.03
C THR A 137 -9.59 -15.81 -8.06
N LEU A 138 -8.33 -15.53 -7.74
CA LEU A 138 -7.55 -16.30 -6.76
C LEU A 138 -8.17 -16.21 -5.36
N ALA A 139 -8.59 -15.00 -4.95
CA ALA A 139 -9.23 -14.80 -3.65
C ALA A 139 -10.59 -15.54 -3.55
N LYS A 140 -11.41 -15.52 -4.59
CA LYS A 140 -12.66 -16.30 -4.69
C LYS A 140 -12.40 -17.81 -4.54
N ASN A 141 -11.29 -18.29 -5.08
CA ASN A 141 -10.84 -19.68 -4.96
C ASN A 141 -10.12 -19.98 -3.63
N ASN A 142 -10.24 -19.08 -2.65
CA ASN A 142 -9.65 -19.22 -1.31
C ASN A 142 -8.11 -19.33 -1.29
N ILE A 143 -7.44 -18.77 -2.30
CA ILE A 143 -5.97 -18.64 -2.31
C ILE A 143 -5.61 -17.37 -1.53
N ILE A 144 -5.62 -17.49 -0.21
CA ILE A 144 -5.39 -16.38 0.72
C ILE A 144 -4.18 -16.68 1.59
N PRO A 145 -3.19 -15.78 1.68
CA PRO A 145 -2.05 -15.92 2.60
C PRO A 145 -2.49 -16.00 4.07
N GLY A 146 -1.74 -16.75 4.88
CA GLY A 146 -1.94 -16.76 6.33
C GLY A 146 -1.83 -15.36 6.95
N GLY A 147 -0.85 -14.57 6.49
CA GLY A 147 -0.67 -13.19 6.93
C GLY A 147 -1.91 -12.31 6.70
N SER A 148 -2.54 -12.39 5.53
CA SER A 148 -3.75 -11.62 5.20
C SER A 148 -4.94 -12.02 6.10
N LYS A 149 -5.06 -13.30 6.45
CA LYS A 149 -6.07 -13.78 7.42
C LYS A 149 -5.80 -13.21 8.82
N ASN A 150 -4.55 -13.22 9.25
CA ASN A 150 -4.14 -12.67 10.55
C ASN A 150 -4.38 -11.17 10.61
N ASN A 151 -4.03 -10.43 9.56
CA ASN A 151 -4.27 -8.98 9.45
C ASN A 151 -5.77 -8.68 9.59
N LEU A 152 -6.63 -9.34 8.81
CA LEU A 152 -8.07 -9.12 8.90
C LEU A 152 -8.61 -9.42 10.30
N ASN A 153 -8.16 -10.50 10.92
CA ASN A 153 -8.61 -10.88 12.27
C ASN A 153 -8.14 -9.88 13.32
N TYR A 154 -6.93 -9.33 13.19
CA TYR A 154 -6.36 -8.35 14.12
C TYR A 154 -7.13 -7.02 14.08
N TYR A 155 -7.40 -6.51 12.87
CA TYR A 155 -8.03 -5.19 12.69
C TYR A 155 -9.57 -5.22 12.65
N LYS A 156 -10.23 -6.39 12.68
CA LYS A 156 -11.69 -6.52 12.53
C LYS A 156 -12.54 -5.67 13.47
N SER A 157 -12.05 -5.40 14.69
CA SER A 157 -12.75 -4.58 15.68
C SER A 157 -12.76 -3.09 15.32
N SER A 158 -11.78 -2.64 14.55
CA SER A 158 -11.60 -1.24 14.12
C SER A 158 -12.23 -0.95 12.75
N ILE A 159 -12.83 -1.96 12.10
CA ILE A 159 -13.33 -1.84 10.73
C ILE A 159 -14.82 -2.16 10.68
N GLU A 160 -15.56 -1.32 9.99
CA GLU A 160 -16.94 -1.57 9.58
C GLU A 160 -16.98 -1.84 8.08
N PHE A 161 -17.56 -2.97 7.70
CA PHE A 161 -17.77 -3.32 6.30
C PHE A 161 -19.24 -3.24 5.98
N ASP A 162 -19.58 -2.56 4.89
CA ASP A 162 -20.93 -2.64 4.32
C ASP A 162 -21.32 -4.10 4.08
N SER A 163 -22.62 -4.40 4.21
CA SER A 163 -23.14 -5.77 4.06
C SER A 163 -22.92 -6.38 2.68
N SER A 164 -22.73 -5.55 1.65
CA SER A 164 -22.42 -5.96 0.29
C SER A 164 -20.98 -6.48 0.12
N ILE A 165 -20.05 -6.11 1.04
CA ILE A 165 -18.62 -6.51 0.97
C ILE A 165 -18.48 -7.99 1.32
N LYS A 166 -18.10 -8.78 0.31
CA LYS A 166 -17.95 -10.24 0.43
C LYS A 166 -16.69 -10.63 1.21
N LYS A 167 -16.69 -11.83 1.76
CA LYS A 167 -15.57 -12.33 2.57
C LYS A 167 -14.23 -12.29 1.85
N TYR A 168 -14.18 -12.68 0.57
CA TYR A 168 -12.94 -12.66 -0.19
C TYR A 168 -12.41 -11.23 -0.42
N GLN A 169 -13.31 -10.24 -0.60
CA GLN A 169 -12.95 -8.83 -0.73
C GLN A 169 -12.31 -8.28 0.55
N LYS A 170 -12.83 -8.67 1.73
CA LYS A 170 -12.21 -8.33 3.02
C LYS A 170 -10.78 -8.84 3.13
N PHE A 171 -10.52 -10.08 2.65
CA PHE A 171 -9.16 -10.62 2.60
C PHE A 171 -8.27 -9.89 1.59
N MET A 172 -8.80 -9.47 0.43
CA MET A 172 -8.05 -8.71 -0.55
C MET A 172 -7.59 -7.35 0.01
N LEU A 173 -8.43 -6.67 0.80
CA LEU A 173 -8.07 -5.41 1.47
C LEU A 173 -7.04 -5.59 2.59
N ALA A 174 -7.03 -6.74 3.26
CA ALA A 174 -6.09 -7.09 4.31
C ALA A 174 -4.83 -7.77 3.78
N ASP A 175 -4.70 -7.92 2.43
CA ASP A 175 -3.61 -8.66 1.81
C ASP A 175 -2.26 -7.99 2.06
N ALA A 176 -1.31 -8.76 2.61
CA ALA A 176 0.05 -8.30 2.84
C ALA A 176 0.74 -7.96 1.52
N GLN A 177 1.27 -6.76 1.41
CA GLN A 177 1.94 -6.31 0.19
C GLN A 177 3.47 -6.41 0.31
N THR A 178 4.11 -6.79 -0.77
CA THR A 178 5.56 -6.70 -0.95
C THR A 178 5.85 -5.51 -1.87
N SER A 179 6.58 -4.52 -1.38
CA SER A 179 6.90 -3.31 -2.14
C SER A 179 5.65 -2.62 -2.71
N GLY A 180 4.62 -2.48 -1.90
CA GLY A 180 3.37 -1.84 -2.30
C GLY A 180 3.53 -0.34 -2.56
N GLY A 181 2.43 0.30 -2.96
CA GLY A 181 2.40 1.72 -3.29
C GLY A 181 2.40 2.61 -2.05
N LEU A 182 2.52 3.90 -2.30
CA LEU A 182 2.30 4.92 -1.28
C LEU A 182 0.80 5.08 -1.03
N LEU A 183 0.46 5.30 0.24
CA LEU A 183 -0.84 5.70 0.73
C LEU A 183 -0.72 7.13 1.24
N LEU A 184 -1.42 8.06 0.61
CA LEU A 184 -1.26 9.49 0.85
C LEU A 184 -2.56 10.11 1.34
N SER A 185 -2.44 11.07 2.26
CA SER A 185 -3.51 11.97 2.68
C SER A 185 -3.25 13.35 2.07
N VAL A 186 -4.16 13.81 1.22
CA VAL A 186 -4.00 15.04 0.43
C VAL A 186 -5.25 15.90 0.54
N SER A 187 -5.04 17.17 0.88
CA SER A 187 -6.14 18.16 0.92
C SER A 187 -6.78 18.34 -0.47
N ASN A 188 -8.11 18.47 -0.50
CA ASN A 188 -8.86 18.71 -1.73
C ASN A 188 -8.33 19.90 -2.54
N LYS A 189 -7.73 20.88 -1.89
CA LYS A 189 -7.09 22.04 -2.55
C LYS A 189 -5.97 21.62 -3.51
N TYR A 190 -5.23 20.56 -3.19
CA TYR A 190 -4.04 20.13 -3.94
C TYR A 190 -4.23 18.83 -4.71
N ILE A 191 -5.42 18.22 -4.64
CA ILE A 191 -5.67 16.87 -5.15
C ILE A 191 -5.33 16.72 -6.63
N ASN A 192 -5.81 17.64 -7.48
CA ASN A 192 -5.58 17.58 -8.92
C ASN A 192 -4.10 17.74 -9.27
N GLU A 193 -3.40 18.62 -8.58
CA GLU A 193 -1.96 18.84 -8.81
C GLU A 193 -1.14 17.63 -8.38
N VAL A 194 -1.43 17.05 -7.21
CA VAL A 194 -0.75 15.87 -6.69
C VAL A 194 -1.00 14.65 -7.58
N VAL A 195 -2.24 14.39 -7.97
CA VAL A 195 -2.61 13.26 -8.87
C VAL A 195 -1.91 13.42 -10.22
N THR A 196 -1.92 14.62 -10.80
CA THR A 196 -1.25 14.89 -12.08
C THR A 196 0.26 14.66 -11.97
N PHE A 197 0.89 15.16 -10.92
CA PHE A 197 2.33 14.95 -10.67
C PHE A 197 2.66 13.46 -10.57
N LEU A 198 1.89 12.72 -9.78
CA LEU A 198 2.10 11.30 -9.56
C LEU A 198 1.92 10.50 -10.86
N ASN A 199 0.84 10.74 -11.60
CA ASN A 199 0.54 9.99 -12.83
C ASN A 199 1.51 10.29 -13.98
N ASN A 200 2.13 11.47 -14.00
CA ASN A 200 3.16 11.79 -14.99
C ASN A 200 4.50 11.05 -14.75
N GLN A 201 4.73 10.54 -13.55
CA GLN A 201 5.98 9.88 -13.17
C GLN A 201 5.81 8.41 -12.81
N ASN A 202 4.58 8.00 -12.48
CA ASN A 202 4.30 6.64 -12.04
C ASN A 202 4.02 5.73 -13.24
N LYS A 203 4.44 4.46 -13.10
CA LYS A 203 4.06 3.39 -14.02
C LYS A 203 2.60 2.97 -13.83
N TYR A 204 2.07 3.14 -12.63
CA TYR A 204 0.71 2.75 -12.25
C TYR A 204 -0.12 4.00 -12.00
N GLU A 205 -1.39 3.95 -12.35
CA GLU A 205 -2.33 5.03 -12.08
C GLU A 205 -2.50 5.24 -10.57
N THR A 206 -2.39 6.48 -10.14
CA THR A 206 -2.72 6.90 -8.78
C THR A 206 -4.22 7.14 -8.69
N VAL A 207 -4.88 6.45 -7.77
CA VAL A 207 -6.32 6.52 -7.61
C VAL A 207 -6.72 7.11 -6.26
N ILE A 208 -7.84 7.84 -6.24
CA ILE A 208 -8.50 8.28 -5.01
C ILE A 208 -9.41 7.15 -4.57
N ILE A 209 -9.10 6.53 -3.44
CA ILE A 209 -9.85 5.37 -2.92
C ILE A 209 -10.87 5.74 -1.84
N GLY A 210 -10.85 6.99 -1.36
CA GLY A 210 -11.73 7.44 -0.30
C GLY A 210 -11.30 8.77 0.31
N LYS A 211 -11.74 9.02 1.53
CA LYS A 211 -11.44 10.25 2.29
C LYS A 211 -11.36 10.00 3.79
N PHE A 212 -10.65 10.89 4.49
CA PHE A 212 -10.70 10.97 5.95
C PHE A 212 -11.89 11.80 6.41
N THR A 213 -12.53 11.38 7.50
CA THR A 213 -13.69 12.05 8.09
C THR A 213 -13.51 12.21 9.60
N SER A 214 -14.36 13.01 10.23
CA SER A 214 -14.40 13.14 11.69
C SER A 214 -14.58 11.80 12.39
N ASN A 215 -14.05 11.72 13.60
CA ASN A 215 -14.01 10.49 14.39
C ASN A 215 -15.41 9.92 14.68
N GLN A 216 -15.54 8.61 14.58
CA GLN A 216 -16.71 7.78 14.89
C GLN A 216 -16.26 6.54 15.64
N ASP A 217 -17.15 5.58 15.87
CA ASP A 217 -16.87 4.35 16.64
C ASP A 217 -15.85 3.40 15.99
N LYS A 218 -15.64 3.51 14.68
CA LYS A 218 -14.70 2.66 13.91
C LYS A 218 -13.70 3.52 13.17
N ASN A 219 -12.47 3.02 13.04
CA ASN A 219 -11.42 3.73 12.32
C ASN A 219 -11.60 3.66 10.80
N ILE A 220 -12.16 2.57 10.27
CA ILE A 220 -12.29 2.35 8.83
C ILE A 220 -13.71 1.92 8.49
N PHE A 221 -14.29 2.56 7.48
CA PHE A 221 -15.55 2.19 6.86
C PHE A 221 -15.30 1.82 5.40
N VAL A 222 -15.73 0.61 5.02
CA VAL A 222 -15.55 0.10 3.66
C VAL A 222 -16.92 -0.06 3.00
N THR A 223 -17.12 0.64 1.88
CA THR A 223 -18.36 0.61 1.08
C THR A 223 -18.10 0.10 -0.33
N ASN A 224 -19.17 -0.13 -1.10
CA ASN A 224 -19.14 -0.39 -2.54
C ASN A 224 -19.69 0.80 -3.37
N GLU A 225 -20.00 1.94 -2.72
CA GLU A 225 -20.60 3.13 -3.34
C GLU A 225 -19.61 4.29 -3.37
#